data_e5e5f86fed4755957d6833e857d7f26b
#
_entry.id   e5e5f86fed4755957d6833e857d7f26b
#
_cell.length_a   1.000
_cell.length_b   1.000
_cell.length_c   1.000
_cell.angle_alpha   90.00
_cell.angle_beta   90.00
_cell.angle_gamma   90.00
#
_symmetry.space_group_name_H-M   'P 1'
#
loop_
_entity.id
_entity.type
_entity.pdbx_description
1 polymer ?
#
loop_
_entity_poly.entity_id
_entity_poly.type
_entity_poly.pdbx_seq_one_letter_code
_entity_poly.pdbx_strand_id
1 'polypeptide(L)'
;MSRTVWIVQTTLSGEMNEAEVGMWCQSIIDSNLAACVDIKRTNSVYRWEGEIHNTPEWDIQMRTSESKKDELISKIKSEHSYDVPAIFWWTADSTKEYYDWVQG
;
A
#
# COMPACT_ATOMS: atom_id res chain seq x y z
N MET A 1 21.20 7.10 -15.61
CA MET A 1 19.73 7.02 -15.59
C MET A 1 19.25 6.49 -14.24
N SER A 2 18.26 7.16 -13.69
CA SER A 2 17.66 6.73 -12.44
C SER A 2 16.81 5.47 -12.68
N ARG A 3 16.96 4.48 -11.79
CA ARG A 3 16.13 3.27 -11.75
C ARG A 3 15.39 3.28 -10.44
N THR A 4 14.32 4.06 -10.41
CA THR A 4 13.53 4.20 -9.19
C THR A 4 12.23 3.43 -9.32
N VAL A 5 11.83 2.83 -8.22
CA VAL A 5 10.49 2.24 -8.07
C VAL A 5 9.70 3.11 -7.12
N TRP A 6 8.40 3.18 -7.31
CA TRP A 6 7.51 3.88 -6.39
C TRP A 6 7.03 2.92 -5.32
N ILE A 7 7.11 3.39 -4.09
CA ILE A 7 6.56 2.67 -2.94
C ILE A 7 5.29 3.42 -2.54
N VAL A 8 4.17 2.70 -2.45
CA VAL A 8 2.90 3.26 -1.98
C VAL A 8 2.50 2.49 -0.74
N GLN A 9 2.20 3.19 0.34
CA GLN A 9 1.90 2.58 1.62
C GLN A 9 0.55 3.04 2.17
N THR A 10 -0.17 2.10 2.76
CA THR A 10 -1.42 2.35 3.48
C THR A 10 -1.53 1.39 4.65
N THR A 11 -2.50 1.61 5.51
CA THR A 11 -2.89 0.64 6.53
C THR A 11 -4.34 0.24 6.31
N LEU A 12 -4.66 -1.01 6.64
CA LEU A 12 -6.04 -1.50 6.63
C LEU A 12 -6.46 -1.86 8.04
N SER A 13 -7.76 -1.85 8.30
CA SER A 13 -8.31 -2.13 9.62
C SER A 13 -7.85 -3.49 10.14
N GLY A 14 -7.40 -3.52 11.40
CA GLY A 14 -7.06 -4.76 12.08
C GLY A 14 -8.24 -5.69 12.32
N GLU A 15 -9.47 -5.20 12.10
CA GLU A 15 -10.66 -6.04 12.17
C GLU A 15 -10.78 -6.97 10.96
N MET A 16 -10.14 -6.65 9.85
CA MET A 16 -10.07 -7.54 8.69
C MET A 16 -9.24 -8.77 9.06
N ASN A 17 -9.72 -9.94 8.69
CA ASN A 17 -8.92 -11.15 8.89
C ASN A 17 -7.89 -11.31 7.78
N GLU A 18 -6.98 -12.25 7.95
CA GLU A 18 -5.88 -12.45 7.01
C GLU A 18 -6.37 -12.78 5.61
N ALA A 19 -7.45 -13.55 5.48
CA ALA A 19 -8.01 -13.90 4.17
C ALA A 19 -8.58 -12.67 3.47
N GLU A 20 -9.29 -11.82 4.19
CA GLU A 20 -9.86 -10.57 3.65
C GLU A 20 -8.75 -9.64 3.16
N VAL A 21 -7.70 -9.46 3.96
CA VAL A 21 -6.55 -8.64 3.57
C VAL A 21 -5.86 -9.22 2.36
N GLY A 22 -5.65 -10.54 2.34
CA GLY A 22 -5.04 -11.22 1.21
C GLY A 22 -5.84 -11.02 -0.08
N MET A 23 -7.17 -11.10 -0.02
CA MET A 23 -8.03 -10.88 -1.17
C MET A 23 -7.98 -9.42 -1.64
N TRP A 24 -7.98 -8.48 -0.71
CA TRP A 24 -7.87 -7.07 -1.04
C TRP A 24 -6.54 -6.79 -1.77
N CYS A 25 -5.44 -7.31 -1.24
CA CYS A 25 -4.11 -7.13 -1.84
C CYS A 25 -4.02 -7.82 -3.20
N GLN A 26 -4.60 -9.02 -3.33
CA GLN A 26 -4.61 -9.73 -4.61
C GLN A 26 -5.37 -8.94 -5.67
N SER A 27 -6.45 -8.25 -5.31
CA SER A 27 -7.19 -7.41 -6.26
C SER A 27 -6.33 -6.29 -6.84
N ILE A 28 -5.39 -5.77 -6.05
CA ILE A 28 -4.43 -4.77 -6.53
C ILE A 28 -3.51 -5.38 -7.59
N ILE A 29 -2.98 -6.58 -7.31
CA ILE A 29 -2.12 -7.29 -8.27
C ILE A 29 -2.90 -7.65 -9.54
N ASP A 30 -4.13 -8.15 -9.38
CA ASP A 30 -4.98 -8.55 -10.52
C ASP A 30 -5.33 -7.36 -11.43
N SER A 31 -5.42 -6.16 -10.86
CA SER A 31 -5.67 -4.94 -11.63
C SER A 31 -4.42 -4.43 -12.36
N ASN A 32 -3.28 -5.08 -12.15
CA ASN A 32 -2.00 -4.71 -12.74
C ASN A 32 -1.50 -3.33 -12.32
N LEU A 33 -1.88 -2.87 -11.14
CA LEU A 33 -1.49 -1.55 -10.62
C LEU A 33 -0.27 -1.60 -9.70
N ALA A 34 0.09 -2.77 -9.19
CA ALA A 34 1.29 -2.97 -8.40
C ALA A 34 1.95 -4.28 -8.80
N ALA A 35 3.27 -4.30 -8.77
CA ALA A 35 4.04 -5.51 -9.06
C ALA A 35 4.15 -6.41 -7.83
N CYS A 36 4.11 -5.82 -6.65
CA CYS A 36 4.32 -6.54 -5.40
C CYS A 36 3.59 -5.83 -4.28
N VAL A 37 3.00 -6.62 -3.36
CA VAL A 37 2.35 -6.10 -2.15
C VAL A 37 2.87 -6.90 -0.96
N ASP A 38 3.43 -6.19 0.02
CA ASP A 38 3.85 -6.77 1.29
C ASP A 38 2.79 -6.50 2.34
N ILE A 39 2.55 -7.49 3.19
CA ILE A 39 1.52 -7.44 4.24
C ILE A 39 2.19 -7.72 5.57
N LYS A 40 2.00 -6.82 6.55
CA LYS A 40 2.49 -7.01 7.91
C LYS A 40 1.42 -6.63 8.92
N ARG A 41 1.36 -7.36 10.02
CA ARG A 41 0.54 -6.99 11.17
C ARG A 41 1.29 -5.96 11.99
N THR A 42 0.61 -4.89 12.40
CA THR A 42 1.22 -3.83 13.20
C THR A 42 0.22 -3.28 14.22
N ASN A 43 0.71 -2.51 15.17
CA ASN A 43 -0.12 -1.70 16.06
C ASN A 43 0.18 -0.24 15.76
N SER A 44 -0.88 0.55 15.63
CA SER A 44 -0.76 1.98 15.40
C SER A 44 -1.23 2.74 16.64
N VAL A 45 -0.40 3.66 17.09
CA VAL A 45 -0.72 4.54 18.22
C VAL A 45 -0.85 5.95 17.64
N TYR A 46 -2.03 6.57 17.80
CA TYR A 46 -2.30 7.84 17.14
C TYR A 46 -3.36 8.63 17.90
N ARG A 47 -3.44 9.91 17.57
CA ARG A 47 -4.48 10.80 18.12
C ARG A 47 -5.55 11.01 17.05
N TRP A 48 -6.80 10.83 17.43
CA TRP A 48 -7.94 11.06 16.56
C TRP A 48 -9.07 11.68 17.38
N GLU A 49 -9.57 12.83 16.93
CA GLU A 49 -10.66 13.57 17.60
C GLU A 49 -10.37 13.80 19.09
N GLY A 50 -9.12 14.17 19.41
CA GLY A 50 -8.70 14.49 20.78
C GLY A 50 -8.39 13.27 21.65
N GLU A 51 -8.58 12.07 21.16
CA GLU A 51 -8.32 10.85 21.93
C GLU A 51 -7.11 10.09 21.37
N ILE A 52 -6.43 9.37 22.26
CA ILE A 52 -5.30 8.52 21.88
C ILE A 52 -5.82 7.10 21.67
N HIS A 53 -5.49 6.55 20.53
CA HIS A 53 -5.85 5.18 20.14
C HIS A 53 -4.60 4.33 20.00
N ASN A 54 -4.76 3.05 20.32
CA ASN A 54 -3.73 2.04 20.07
C ASN A 54 -4.46 0.84 19.48
N THR A 55 -4.41 0.71 18.16
CA THR A 55 -5.21 -0.28 17.46
C THR A 55 -4.35 -1.18 16.60
N PRO A 56 -4.70 -2.47 16.48
CA PRO A 56 -4.06 -3.33 15.50
C PRO A 56 -4.47 -2.92 14.10
N GLU A 57 -3.52 -2.97 13.19
CA GLU A 57 -3.73 -2.67 11.78
C GLU A 57 -2.90 -3.60 10.90
N TRP A 58 -3.22 -3.62 9.62
CA TRP A 58 -2.38 -4.27 8.61
C TRP A 58 -1.61 -3.17 7.88
N ASP A 59 -0.28 -3.30 7.88
CA ASP A 59 0.61 -2.39 7.17
C ASP A 59 0.82 -2.96 5.76
N ILE A 60 0.44 -2.19 4.75
CA ILE A 60 0.45 -2.63 3.36
C ILE A 60 1.42 -1.75 2.58
N GLN A 61 2.44 -2.37 2.00
CA GLN A 61 3.42 -1.66 1.20
C GLN A 61 3.44 -2.24 -0.21
N MET A 62 3.27 -1.38 -1.19
CA MET A 62 3.16 -1.77 -2.59
C MET A 62 4.28 -1.16 -3.40
N ARG A 63 4.77 -1.91 -4.39
CA ARG A 63 5.77 -1.38 -5.31
C ARG A 63 5.19 -1.33 -6.72
N THR A 64 5.38 -0.19 -7.37
CA THR A 64 4.80 0.04 -8.68
C THR A 64 5.70 0.95 -9.53
N SER A 65 5.32 1.10 -10.79
CA SER A 65 6.00 1.99 -11.72
C SER A 65 5.41 3.40 -11.65
N GLU A 66 6.18 4.36 -12.15
CA GLU A 66 5.71 5.74 -12.24
C GLU A 66 4.43 5.85 -13.06
N SER A 67 4.31 5.09 -14.13
CA SER A 67 3.13 5.17 -15.01
C SER A 67 1.85 4.64 -14.36
N LYS A 68 1.96 3.83 -13.32
CA LYS A 68 0.80 3.21 -12.66
C LYS A 68 0.51 3.82 -11.29
N LYS A 69 1.41 4.60 -10.74
CA LYS A 69 1.34 5.11 -9.38
C LYS A 69 0.05 5.87 -9.09
N ASP A 70 -0.33 6.81 -9.94
CA ASP A 70 -1.49 7.66 -9.68
C ASP A 70 -2.79 6.86 -9.71
N GLU A 71 -2.93 5.92 -10.63
CA GLU A 71 -4.09 5.05 -10.69
C GLU A 71 -4.15 4.12 -9.47
N LEU A 72 -3.01 3.62 -9.02
CA LEU A 72 -2.93 2.81 -7.80
C LEU A 72 -3.43 3.60 -6.58
N ILE A 73 -2.94 4.83 -6.42
CA ILE A 73 -3.35 5.70 -5.31
C ILE A 73 -4.86 5.95 -5.35
N SER A 74 -5.41 6.23 -6.53
CA SER A 74 -6.85 6.43 -6.70
C SER A 74 -7.65 5.19 -6.32
N LYS A 75 -7.19 4.01 -6.72
CA LYS A 75 -7.86 2.76 -6.39
C LYS A 75 -7.86 2.51 -4.88
N ILE A 76 -6.72 2.69 -4.22
CA ILE A 76 -6.62 2.53 -2.76
C ILE A 76 -7.61 3.48 -2.08
N LYS A 77 -7.60 4.74 -2.47
CA LYS A 77 -8.46 5.76 -1.88
C LYS A 77 -9.94 5.42 -2.05
N SER A 78 -10.34 4.95 -3.22
CA SER A 78 -11.74 4.65 -3.51
C SER A 78 -12.25 3.41 -2.78
N GLU A 79 -11.38 2.47 -2.46
CA GLU A 79 -11.75 1.19 -1.84
C GLU A 79 -11.44 1.12 -0.35
N HIS A 80 -10.88 2.17 0.22
CA HIS A 80 -10.51 2.19 1.63
C HIS A 80 -11.74 2.36 2.52
N SER A 81 -11.77 1.63 3.65
CA SER A 81 -12.89 1.70 4.60
C SER A 81 -12.81 2.91 5.53
N TYR A 82 -11.66 3.55 5.66
CA TYR A 82 -11.49 4.72 6.52
C TYR A 82 -11.92 5.99 5.82
N ASP A 83 -12.45 6.95 6.58
CA ASP A 83 -12.78 8.29 6.08
C ASP A 83 -11.53 9.04 5.66
N VAL A 84 -10.47 8.95 6.49
CA VAL A 84 -9.17 9.58 6.22
C VAL A 84 -8.09 8.50 6.29
N PRO A 85 -7.88 7.75 5.21
CA PRO A 85 -6.87 6.70 5.23
C PRO A 85 -5.46 7.28 5.16
N ALA A 86 -4.52 6.60 5.81
CA ALA A 86 -3.10 6.90 5.59
C ALA A 86 -2.72 6.35 4.22
N ILE A 87 -2.43 7.25 3.29
CA ILE A 87 -1.93 6.89 1.97
C ILE A 87 -0.77 7.82 1.67
N PHE A 88 0.42 7.27 1.56
CA PHE A 88 1.63 8.05 1.29
C PHE A 88 2.59 7.25 0.42
N TRP A 89 3.53 7.93 -0.20
CA TRP A 89 4.39 7.29 -1.17
C TRP A 89 5.74 8.00 -1.27
N TRP A 90 6.72 7.25 -1.75
CA TRP A 90 8.08 7.75 -1.99
C TRP A 90 8.73 6.90 -3.08
N THR A 91 9.90 7.34 -3.53
CA THR A 91 10.69 6.58 -4.49
C THR A 91 11.86 5.91 -3.80
N ALA A 92 12.26 4.77 -4.32
CA ALA A 92 13.47 4.08 -3.88
C ALA A 92 14.33 3.77 -5.10
N ASP A 93 15.64 3.94 -4.95
CA ASP A 93 16.58 3.49 -5.97
C ASP A 93 16.61 1.97 -5.97
N SER A 94 16.75 1.41 -7.15
CA SER A 94 16.63 -0.03 -7.35
C SER A 94 17.73 -0.55 -8.26
N THR A 95 17.99 -1.85 -8.17
CA THR A 95 18.78 -2.52 -9.20
C THR A 95 18.02 -2.48 -10.51
N LYS A 96 18.75 -2.56 -11.61
CA LYS A 96 18.13 -2.59 -12.96
C LYS A 96 17.18 -3.77 -13.08
N GLU A 97 17.57 -4.93 -12.61
CA GLU A 97 16.78 -6.16 -12.71
C GLU A 97 15.43 -6.03 -12.00
N TYR A 98 15.43 -5.50 -10.79
CA TYR A 98 14.21 -5.33 -10.04
C TYR A 98 13.33 -4.22 -10.65
N TYR A 99 13.96 -3.13 -11.06
CA TYR A 99 13.26 -2.05 -11.77
C TYR A 99 12.53 -2.58 -13.01
N ASP A 100 13.24 -3.37 -13.85
CA ASP A 100 12.64 -3.93 -15.06
C ASP A 100 11.46 -4.85 -14.73
N TRP A 101 11.60 -5.66 -13.68
CA TRP A 101 10.51 -6.54 -13.21
C TRP A 101 9.29 -5.75 -12.76
N VAL A 102 9.49 -4.65 -12.01
CA VAL A 102 8.39 -3.81 -11.55
C VAL A 102 7.65 -3.13 -12.71
N GLN A 103 8.39 -2.77 -13.78
CA GLN A 103 7.76 -2.16 -14.96
C GLN A 103 6.82 -3.14 -15.68
N GLY A 104 7.06 -4.42 -15.60
CA GLY A 104 6.20 -5.46 -16.19
C GLY A 104 6.55 -5.90 -17.58
#